data_8ec8d5723b5b456109e672163a679365
#
_entry.id   8ec8d5723b5b456109e672163a679365
#
_cell.length_a   1.000
_cell.length_b   1.000
_cell.length_c   1.000
_cell.angle_alpha   90.00
_cell.angle_beta   90.00
_cell.angle_gamma   90.00
#
_symmetry.space_group_name_H-M   'P 1'
#
loop_
_entity.id
_entity.type
_entity.pdbx_description
1 polymer ?
#
loop_
_entity_poly.entity_id
_entity_poly.type
_entity_poly.pdbx_seq_one_letter_code
_entity_poly.pdbx_strand_id
1 'polypeptide(L)'
;MKMMNFNSVRDKVAIVTGASRGIGRAIAECFGENGMKVVCAARSAQQGQAVADGICVKGGDAIFIQTDCSKASAIKELVDKTVAHYGKLDGVVSNAGIGMGGTPLHEYEVEDYEKIFSLNSEGVFAGMKYGAEAILKSHSEGGFLINVASVAGLVPQRGQALYSATKFGVVGMTRAAALDYAEYGITVNAICPGYTKTSIFGDAPAAAMDFFASDCPAKRMGDPEECAALALFLASGMAR
;
A
#
# COMPACT_ATOMS: atom_id res chain seq x y z
N MET A 1 21.58 -13.23 19.28
CA MET A 1 20.75 -12.32 18.46
C MET A 1 19.35 -12.32 19.05
N LYS A 2 18.86 -11.17 19.61
CA LYS A 2 17.46 -11.12 20.06
C LYS A 2 16.57 -11.34 18.82
N MET A 3 15.68 -12.33 18.90
CA MET A 3 14.67 -12.52 17.84
C MET A 3 13.87 -11.23 17.68
N MET A 4 13.59 -10.82 16.44
CA MET A 4 12.69 -9.70 16.16
C MET A 4 11.32 -10.00 16.80
N ASN A 5 10.86 -9.09 17.63
CA ASN A 5 9.58 -9.24 18.32
C ASN A 5 8.60 -8.19 17.80
N PHE A 6 7.59 -8.64 17.08
CA PHE A 6 6.55 -7.79 16.51
C PHE A 6 5.36 -7.54 17.47
N ASN A 7 5.49 -7.83 18.76
CA ASN A 7 4.41 -7.57 19.73
C ASN A 7 3.95 -6.10 19.76
N SER A 8 4.79 -5.17 19.32
CA SER A 8 4.46 -3.74 19.23
C SER A 8 3.37 -3.41 18.20
N VAL A 9 3.01 -4.33 17.29
CA VAL A 9 1.93 -4.14 16.33
C VAL A 9 0.60 -4.74 16.80
N ARG A 10 0.59 -5.57 17.85
CA ARG A 10 -0.65 -6.17 18.38
C ARG A 10 -1.69 -5.11 18.70
N ASP A 11 -2.94 -5.39 18.36
CA ASP A 11 -4.10 -4.53 18.58
C ASP A 11 -4.04 -3.16 17.89
N LYS A 12 -3.03 -2.90 17.06
CA LYS A 12 -3.02 -1.74 16.18
C LYS A 12 -4.04 -1.90 15.06
N VAL A 13 -4.74 -0.83 14.75
CA VAL A 13 -5.71 -0.77 13.65
C VAL A 13 -5.03 -0.23 12.41
N ALA A 14 -5.05 -0.99 11.33
CA ALA A 14 -4.43 -0.60 10.05
C ALA A 14 -5.39 -0.73 8.88
N ILE A 15 -5.41 0.29 8.02
CA ILE A 15 -6.06 0.23 6.71
C ILE A 15 -5.03 -0.25 5.68
N VAL A 16 -5.43 -1.20 4.83
CA VAL A 16 -4.64 -1.60 3.65
C VAL A 16 -5.48 -1.41 2.40
N THR A 17 -5.09 -0.47 1.54
CA THR A 17 -5.77 -0.22 0.26
C THR A 17 -5.28 -1.18 -0.83
N GLY A 18 -6.16 -1.56 -1.76
CA GLY A 18 -5.83 -2.57 -2.77
C GLY A 18 -5.62 -3.97 -2.17
N ALA A 19 -6.26 -4.28 -1.04
CA ALA A 19 -6.05 -5.51 -0.27
C ALA A 19 -6.65 -6.76 -0.90
N SER A 20 -7.37 -6.67 -2.03
CA SER A 20 -8.03 -7.84 -2.63
C SER A 20 -7.09 -8.83 -3.32
N ARG A 21 -5.84 -8.43 -3.62
CA ARG A 21 -4.86 -9.26 -4.36
C ARG A 21 -3.43 -8.73 -4.24
N GLY A 22 -2.45 -9.53 -4.69
CA GLY A 22 -1.04 -9.13 -4.80
C GLY A 22 -0.44 -8.63 -3.49
N ILE A 23 0.39 -7.58 -3.57
CA ILE A 23 1.12 -7.01 -2.42
C ILE A 23 0.15 -6.57 -1.30
N GLY A 24 -0.96 -5.89 -1.64
CA GLY A 24 -1.91 -5.44 -0.63
C GLY A 24 -2.58 -6.58 0.14
N ARG A 25 -2.91 -7.68 -0.55
CA ARG A 25 -3.42 -8.89 0.11
C ARG A 25 -2.37 -9.50 1.04
N ALA A 26 -1.14 -9.68 0.57
CA ALA A 26 -0.07 -10.24 1.38
C ALA A 26 0.23 -9.38 2.62
N ILE A 27 0.19 -8.04 2.50
CA ILE A 27 0.33 -7.13 3.65
C ILE A 27 -0.82 -7.31 4.63
N ALA A 28 -2.07 -7.35 4.15
CA ALA A 28 -3.25 -7.50 5.01
C ALA A 28 -3.21 -8.83 5.79
N GLU A 29 -2.90 -9.93 5.10
CA GLU A 29 -2.76 -11.25 5.71
C GLU A 29 -1.62 -11.28 6.75
N CYS A 30 -0.45 -10.73 6.40
CA CYS A 30 0.70 -10.64 7.31
C CYS A 30 0.39 -9.81 8.56
N PHE A 31 -0.31 -8.69 8.42
CA PHE A 31 -0.72 -7.85 9.54
C PHE A 31 -1.69 -8.60 10.46
N GLY A 32 -2.70 -9.26 9.90
CA GLY A 32 -3.66 -10.08 10.67
C GLY A 32 -2.98 -11.23 11.44
N GLU A 33 -2.06 -11.95 10.81
CA GLU A 33 -1.28 -13.03 11.42
C GLU A 33 -0.40 -12.56 12.59
N ASN A 34 -0.02 -11.26 12.60
CA ASN A 34 0.74 -10.65 13.68
C ASN A 34 -0.13 -9.90 14.72
N GLY A 35 -1.45 -10.12 14.68
CA GLY A 35 -2.40 -9.63 15.69
C GLY A 35 -2.82 -8.18 15.52
N MET A 36 -2.64 -7.59 14.33
CA MET A 36 -3.25 -6.30 14.01
C MET A 36 -4.73 -6.48 13.64
N LYS A 37 -5.52 -5.43 13.85
CA LYS A 37 -6.88 -5.29 13.33
C LYS A 37 -6.82 -4.66 11.95
N VAL A 38 -7.29 -5.38 10.93
CA VAL A 38 -7.03 -5.01 9.54
C VAL A 38 -8.31 -4.58 8.83
N VAL A 39 -8.27 -3.40 8.22
CA VAL A 39 -9.32 -2.96 7.30
C VAL A 39 -8.84 -3.20 5.87
N CYS A 40 -9.40 -4.22 5.22
CA CYS A 40 -9.16 -4.53 3.82
C CYS A 40 -10.00 -3.59 2.95
N ALA A 41 -9.37 -2.73 2.15
CA ALA A 41 -10.06 -1.80 1.26
C ALA A 41 -9.76 -2.10 -0.21
N ALA A 42 -10.80 -2.30 -1.03
CA ALA A 42 -10.67 -2.56 -2.46
C ALA A 42 -12.00 -2.30 -3.19
N ARG A 43 -11.96 -2.20 -4.53
CA ARG A 43 -13.17 -2.07 -5.37
C ARG A 43 -13.95 -3.37 -5.49
N SER A 44 -13.23 -4.51 -5.59
CA SER A 44 -13.86 -5.84 -5.72
C SER A 44 -14.37 -6.32 -4.37
N ALA A 45 -15.69 -6.27 -4.18
CA ALA A 45 -16.33 -6.70 -2.94
C ALA A 45 -16.05 -8.18 -2.64
N GLN A 46 -16.27 -9.06 -3.62
CA GLN A 46 -16.07 -10.50 -3.43
C GLN A 46 -14.64 -10.86 -3.02
N GLN A 47 -13.64 -10.34 -3.76
CA GLN A 47 -12.24 -10.66 -3.47
C GLN A 47 -11.75 -10.01 -2.16
N GLY A 48 -12.17 -8.76 -1.90
CA GLY A 48 -11.79 -8.06 -0.68
C GLY A 48 -12.39 -8.69 0.58
N GLN A 49 -13.67 -9.09 0.52
CA GLN A 49 -14.34 -9.81 1.60
C GLN A 49 -13.66 -11.16 1.87
N ALA A 50 -13.33 -11.93 0.82
CA ALA A 50 -12.64 -13.21 0.97
C ALA A 50 -11.28 -13.08 1.67
N VAL A 51 -10.56 -11.98 1.50
CA VAL A 51 -9.30 -11.72 2.23
C VAL A 51 -9.59 -11.46 3.71
N ALA A 52 -10.56 -10.60 4.03
CA ALA A 52 -10.93 -10.33 5.43
C ALA A 52 -11.42 -11.59 6.14
N ASP A 53 -12.30 -12.37 5.50
CA ASP A 53 -12.78 -13.65 6.03
C ASP A 53 -11.63 -14.64 6.25
N GLY A 54 -10.68 -14.71 5.31
CA GLY A 54 -9.49 -15.55 5.44
C GLY A 54 -8.60 -15.20 6.64
N ILE A 55 -8.47 -13.90 6.95
CA ILE A 55 -7.77 -13.44 8.14
C ILE A 55 -8.54 -13.86 9.42
N CYS A 56 -9.85 -13.67 9.44
CA CYS A 56 -10.69 -14.06 10.59
C CYS A 56 -10.68 -15.59 10.84
N VAL A 57 -10.74 -16.40 9.79
CA VAL A 57 -10.67 -17.88 9.91
C VAL A 57 -9.35 -18.33 10.53
N LYS A 58 -8.25 -17.59 10.30
CA LYS A 58 -6.95 -17.86 10.93
C LYS A 58 -6.83 -17.30 12.36
N GLY A 59 -7.90 -16.73 12.93
CA GLY A 59 -7.94 -16.18 14.29
C GLY A 59 -7.51 -14.71 14.40
N GLY A 60 -7.35 -14.01 13.27
CA GLY A 60 -7.13 -12.56 13.23
C GLY A 60 -8.44 -11.78 13.30
N ASP A 61 -8.34 -10.45 13.30
CA ASP A 61 -9.47 -9.50 13.30
C ASP A 61 -9.39 -8.63 12.04
N ALA A 62 -10.33 -8.80 11.12
CA ALA A 62 -10.36 -8.02 9.89
C ALA A 62 -11.78 -7.74 9.41
N ILE A 63 -11.96 -6.57 8.80
CA ILE A 63 -13.19 -6.20 8.09
C ILE A 63 -12.85 -5.78 6.66
N PHE A 64 -13.84 -5.88 5.78
CA PHE A 64 -13.76 -5.35 4.43
C PHE A 64 -14.62 -4.09 4.27
N ILE A 65 -14.07 -3.05 3.65
CA ILE A 65 -14.80 -1.85 3.25
C ILE A 65 -14.59 -1.63 1.75
N GLN A 66 -15.68 -1.72 0.97
CA GLN A 66 -15.60 -1.44 -0.46
C GLN A 66 -15.23 0.01 -0.69
N THR A 67 -14.12 0.25 -1.41
CA THR A 67 -13.57 1.58 -1.60
C THR A 67 -12.98 1.75 -3.00
N ASP A 68 -13.38 2.82 -3.69
CA ASP A 68 -12.70 3.29 -4.88
C ASP A 68 -11.61 4.30 -4.50
N CYS A 69 -10.37 3.81 -4.42
CA CYS A 69 -9.23 4.62 -3.99
C CYS A 69 -8.80 5.70 -5.00
N SER A 70 -9.44 5.81 -6.17
CA SER A 70 -9.25 6.94 -7.08
C SER A 70 -10.04 8.19 -6.67
N LYS A 71 -10.83 8.10 -5.60
CA LYS A 71 -11.67 9.19 -5.10
C LYS A 71 -11.26 9.54 -3.66
N ALA A 72 -10.74 10.74 -3.47
CA ALA A 72 -10.32 11.22 -2.14
C ALA A 72 -11.47 11.18 -1.10
N SER A 73 -12.71 11.46 -1.54
CA SER A 73 -13.90 11.36 -0.67
C SER A 73 -14.18 9.93 -0.18
N ALA A 74 -13.97 8.91 -1.04
CA ALA A 74 -14.15 7.52 -0.65
C ALA A 74 -13.07 7.05 0.33
N ILE A 75 -11.85 7.59 0.22
CA ILE A 75 -10.78 7.32 1.20
C ILE A 75 -11.10 7.99 2.53
N LYS A 76 -11.63 9.22 2.52
CA LYS A 76 -12.10 9.85 3.75
C LYS A 76 -13.16 9.01 4.45
N GLU A 77 -14.17 8.56 3.70
CA GLU A 77 -15.23 7.69 4.22
C GLU A 77 -14.69 6.35 4.76
N LEU A 78 -13.69 5.74 4.09
CA LEU A 78 -13.00 4.55 4.57
C LEU A 78 -12.36 4.78 5.94
N VAL A 79 -11.65 5.89 6.11
CA VAL A 79 -11.04 6.27 7.39
C VAL A 79 -12.09 6.50 8.47
N ASP A 80 -13.15 7.26 8.16
CA ASP A 80 -14.24 7.54 9.10
C ASP A 80 -14.93 6.24 9.56
N LYS A 81 -15.23 5.32 8.64
CA LYS A 81 -15.80 3.99 8.96
C LYS A 81 -14.86 3.13 9.78
N THR A 82 -13.55 3.20 9.53
CA THR A 82 -12.55 2.47 10.31
C THR A 82 -12.55 2.95 11.76
N VAL A 83 -12.50 4.27 11.97
CA VAL A 83 -12.53 4.87 13.31
C VAL A 83 -13.87 4.58 14.01
N ALA A 84 -15.00 4.64 13.29
CA ALA A 84 -16.30 4.30 13.86
C ALA A 84 -16.38 2.84 14.33
N HIS A 85 -15.72 1.91 13.60
CA HIS A 85 -15.75 0.48 13.94
C HIS A 85 -14.77 0.10 15.05
N TYR A 86 -13.53 0.59 15.00
CA TYR A 86 -12.46 0.18 15.93
C TYR A 86 -12.14 1.21 17.02
N GLY A 87 -12.74 2.41 16.96
CA GLY A 87 -12.50 3.50 17.90
C GLY A 87 -11.21 4.28 17.68
N LYS A 88 -10.34 3.82 16.78
CA LYS A 88 -9.01 4.43 16.49
C LYS A 88 -8.49 4.06 15.12
N LEU A 89 -7.41 4.73 14.72
CA LEU A 89 -6.56 4.33 13.60
C LEU A 89 -5.09 4.48 14.01
N ASP A 90 -4.27 3.46 13.76
CA ASP A 90 -2.83 3.47 14.06
C ASP A 90 -1.97 3.52 12.78
N GLY A 91 -2.50 3.11 11.64
CA GLY A 91 -1.73 3.16 10.40
C GLY A 91 -2.53 3.00 9.12
N VAL A 92 -1.92 3.47 8.02
CA VAL A 92 -2.45 3.32 6.65
C VAL A 92 -1.35 2.79 5.73
N VAL A 93 -1.70 1.75 4.97
CA VAL A 93 -0.90 1.27 3.84
C VAL A 93 -1.60 1.67 2.53
N SER A 94 -1.06 2.69 1.87
CA SER A 94 -1.52 3.16 0.56
C SER A 94 -0.86 2.30 -0.52
N ASN A 95 -1.53 1.18 -0.89
CA ASN A 95 -1.01 0.22 -1.86
C ASN A 95 -1.82 0.18 -3.15
N ALA A 96 -3.09 0.59 -3.15
CA ALA A 96 -3.92 0.60 -4.35
C ALA A 96 -3.24 1.36 -5.50
N GLY A 97 -3.16 0.72 -6.66
CA GLY A 97 -2.53 1.32 -7.84
C GLY A 97 -2.73 0.47 -9.09
N ILE A 98 -2.46 1.09 -10.23
CA ILE A 98 -2.43 0.44 -11.54
C ILE A 98 -1.07 0.66 -12.20
N GLY A 99 -0.63 -0.34 -12.97
CA GLY A 99 0.47 -0.20 -13.89
C GLY A 99 0.02 0.44 -15.20
N MET A 100 0.92 1.15 -15.83
CA MET A 100 0.74 1.69 -17.18
C MET A 100 2.13 1.76 -17.83
N GLY A 101 2.28 1.22 -19.02
CA GLY A 101 3.59 1.22 -19.66
C GLY A 101 3.56 0.63 -21.08
N GLY A 102 4.73 0.66 -21.71
CA GLY A 102 4.91 0.22 -23.10
C GLY A 102 4.60 1.29 -24.15
N THR A 103 4.19 2.49 -23.72
CA THR A 103 3.68 3.57 -24.58
C THR A 103 4.63 4.76 -24.54
N PRO A 104 5.14 5.25 -25.68
CA PRO A 104 5.88 6.52 -25.76
C PRO A 104 5.03 7.70 -25.29
N LEU A 105 5.67 8.73 -24.71
CA LEU A 105 4.95 9.83 -24.05
C LEU A 105 3.92 10.53 -24.96
N HIS A 106 4.21 10.71 -26.23
CA HIS A 106 3.33 11.40 -27.18
C HIS A 106 2.12 10.57 -27.66
N GLU A 107 2.06 9.29 -27.29
CA GLU A 107 0.98 8.37 -27.63
C GLU A 107 0.00 8.16 -26.45
N TYR A 108 0.26 8.76 -25.28
CA TYR A 108 -0.70 8.74 -24.18
C TYR A 108 -1.82 9.74 -24.41
N GLU A 109 -3.05 9.33 -24.07
CA GLU A 109 -4.19 10.24 -24.03
C GLU A 109 -4.23 11.00 -22.70
N VAL A 110 -4.90 12.16 -22.68
CA VAL A 110 -5.06 12.96 -21.45
C VAL A 110 -5.83 12.18 -20.38
N GLU A 111 -6.76 11.35 -20.78
CA GLU A 111 -7.55 10.45 -19.94
C GLU A 111 -6.68 9.40 -19.25
N ASP A 112 -5.59 8.95 -19.88
CA ASP A 112 -4.62 8.06 -19.24
C ASP A 112 -3.91 8.74 -18.08
N TYR A 113 -3.57 10.03 -18.26
CA TYR A 113 -3.01 10.84 -17.19
C TYR A 113 -3.99 10.95 -16.01
N GLU A 114 -5.22 11.37 -16.25
CA GLU A 114 -6.24 11.51 -15.21
C GLU A 114 -6.46 10.19 -14.46
N LYS A 115 -6.60 9.10 -15.20
CA LYS A 115 -6.84 7.75 -14.64
C LYS A 115 -5.71 7.28 -13.74
N ILE A 116 -4.45 7.44 -14.16
CA ILE A 116 -3.33 6.93 -13.36
C ILE A 116 -3.02 7.84 -12.18
N PHE A 117 -3.12 9.16 -12.35
CA PHE A 117 -2.84 10.12 -11.29
C PHE A 117 -3.90 10.11 -10.21
N SER A 118 -5.19 9.97 -10.55
CA SER A 118 -6.27 9.87 -9.56
C SER A 118 -6.06 8.68 -8.60
N LEU A 119 -5.62 7.51 -9.11
CA LEU A 119 -5.44 6.35 -8.26
C LEU A 119 -4.04 6.32 -7.61
N ASN A 120 -2.97 6.49 -8.41
CA ASN A 120 -1.60 6.26 -7.94
C ASN A 120 -1.02 7.44 -7.14
N SER A 121 -1.53 8.66 -7.31
CA SER A 121 -1.05 9.88 -6.64
C SER A 121 -2.08 10.47 -5.70
N GLU A 122 -3.27 10.85 -6.19
CA GLU A 122 -4.31 11.45 -5.37
C GLU A 122 -4.82 10.49 -4.30
N GLY A 123 -5.01 9.21 -4.65
CA GLY A 123 -5.39 8.17 -3.69
C GLY A 123 -4.37 8.00 -2.56
N VAL A 124 -3.07 8.05 -2.88
CA VAL A 124 -2.00 7.98 -1.88
C VAL A 124 -1.97 9.24 -1.01
N PHE A 125 -2.08 10.41 -1.63
CA PHE A 125 -2.19 11.69 -0.91
C PHE A 125 -3.37 11.68 0.07
N ALA A 126 -4.55 11.25 -0.37
CA ALA A 126 -5.74 11.17 0.47
C ALA A 126 -5.55 10.17 1.64
N GLY A 127 -4.91 9.02 1.38
CA GLY A 127 -4.55 8.04 2.41
C GLY A 127 -3.63 8.62 3.48
N MET A 128 -2.60 9.37 3.08
CA MET A 128 -1.71 10.07 4.01
C MET A 128 -2.44 11.17 4.77
N LYS A 129 -3.18 12.03 4.07
CA LYS A 129 -3.89 13.17 4.67
C LYS A 129 -4.89 12.74 5.73
N TYR A 130 -5.87 11.93 5.33
CA TYR A 130 -6.94 11.52 6.24
C TYR A 130 -6.47 10.48 7.26
N GLY A 131 -5.50 9.64 6.88
CA GLY A 131 -4.84 8.73 7.81
C GLY A 131 -4.10 9.46 8.93
N ALA A 132 -3.26 10.42 8.60
CA ALA A 132 -2.56 11.24 9.60
C ALA A 132 -3.53 11.98 10.51
N GLU A 133 -4.57 12.61 9.93
CA GLU A 133 -5.60 13.32 10.71
C GLU A 133 -6.29 12.39 11.73
N ALA A 134 -6.65 11.17 11.33
CA ALA A 134 -7.29 10.20 12.20
C ALA A 134 -6.33 9.65 13.27
N ILE A 135 -5.07 9.36 12.91
CA ILE A 135 -4.05 8.91 13.85
C ILE A 135 -3.81 9.97 14.94
N LEU A 136 -3.67 11.24 14.55
CA LEU A 136 -3.49 12.36 15.49
C LEU A 136 -4.67 12.51 16.43
N LYS A 137 -5.90 12.31 15.94
CA LYS A 137 -7.13 12.38 16.78
C LYS A 137 -7.32 11.16 17.69
N SER A 138 -6.75 10.02 17.32
CA SER A 138 -6.86 8.77 18.09
C SER A 138 -5.99 8.75 19.34
N HIS A 139 -5.19 9.78 19.59
CA HIS A 139 -4.22 9.85 20.71
C HIS A 139 -3.29 8.62 20.77
N SER A 140 -3.05 7.95 19.66
CA SER A 140 -2.14 6.82 19.60
C SER A 140 -0.71 7.31 19.82
N GLU A 141 0.06 6.59 20.65
CA GLU A 141 1.49 6.89 20.88
C GLU A 141 2.32 6.57 19.61
N GLY A 142 2.21 7.43 18.62
CA GLY A 142 2.79 7.28 17.31
C GLY A 142 1.97 6.37 16.39
N GLY A 143 2.19 6.54 15.10
CA GLY A 143 1.49 5.79 14.04
C GLY A 143 2.42 5.52 12.88
N PHE A 144 1.87 4.96 11.79
CA PHE A 144 2.64 4.75 10.58
C PHE A 144 1.81 5.02 9.32
N LEU A 145 2.47 5.57 8.30
CA LEU A 145 1.96 5.69 6.95
C LEU A 145 2.96 4.99 6.03
N ILE A 146 2.51 3.98 5.30
CA ILE A 146 3.33 3.21 4.37
C ILE A 146 2.76 3.36 2.98
N ASN A 147 3.56 3.87 2.04
CA ASN A 147 3.15 4.07 0.66
C ASN A 147 3.86 3.06 -0.25
N VAL A 148 3.09 2.26 -0.98
CA VAL A 148 3.68 1.35 -1.97
C VAL A 148 3.91 2.11 -3.27
N ALA A 149 5.15 2.57 -3.44
CA ALA A 149 5.63 3.23 -4.64
C ALA A 149 6.04 2.21 -5.72
N SER A 150 7.27 2.26 -6.19
CA SER A 150 7.88 1.33 -7.15
C SER A 150 9.35 1.70 -7.33
N VAL A 151 10.17 0.78 -7.82
CA VAL A 151 11.49 1.11 -8.36
C VAL A 151 11.40 2.18 -9.46
N ALA A 152 10.29 2.22 -10.22
CA ALA A 152 9.98 3.28 -11.20
C ALA A 152 9.77 4.67 -10.58
N GLY A 153 9.69 4.79 -9.25
CA GLY A 153 9.72 6.05 -8.50
C GLY A 153 11.13 6.47 -8.06
N LEU A 154 12.14 5.66 -8.35
CA LEU A 154 13.56 5.93 -8.07
C LEU A 154 14.37 6.07 -9.36
N VAL A 155 14.07 5.20 -10.33
CA VAL A 155 14.73 5.18 -11.64
C VAL A 155 13.64 5.08 -12.71
N PRO A 156 13.55 6.06 -13.65
CA PRO A 156 12.52 6.04 -14.67
C PRO A 156 12.75 4.88 -15.66
N GLN A 157 11.65 4.36 -16.20
CA GLN A 157 11.68 3.26 -17.16
C GLN A 157 11.11 3.72 -18.50
N ARG A 158 11.70 3.20 -19.60
CA ARG A 158 11.25 3.49 -20.95
C ARG A 158 9.78 3.08 -21.15
N GLY A 159 8.99 3.96 -21.76
CA GLY A 159 7.57 3.71 -22.01
C GLY A 159 6.68 3.78 -20.78
N GLN A 160 7.18 4.29 -19.65
CA GLN A 160 6.43 4.37 -18.38
C GLN A 160 6.39 5.81 -17.84
N ALA A 161 6.31 6.82 -18.72
CA ALA A 161 6.41 8.22 -18.30
C ALA A 161 5.38 8.59 -17.23
N LEU A 162 4.09 8.29 -17.45
CA LEU A 162 3.01 8.61 -16.49
C LEU A 162 3.13 7.78 -15.20
N TYR A 163 3.40 6.48 -15.32
CA TYR A 163 3.57 5.62 -14.15
C TYR A 163 4.76 6.07 -13.30
N SER A 164 5.92 6.31 -13.93
CA SER A 164 7.10 6.82 -13.22
C SER A 164 6.80 8.15 -12.54
N ALA A 165 6.15 9.10 -13.23
CA ALA A 165 5.80 10.39 -12.66
C ALA A 165 4.95 10.24 -11.38
N THR A 166 3.93 9.35 -11.40
CA THR A 166 3.12 9.09 -10.19
C THR A 166 3.97 8.53 -9.06
N LYS A 167 4.87 7.57 -9.36
CA LYS A 167 5.67 6.89 -8.32
C LYS A 167 6.81 7.75 -7.78
N PHE A 168 7.44 8.62 -8.59
CA PHE A 168 8.34 9.68 -8.12
C PHE A 168 7.60 10.66 -7.21
N GLY A 169 6.37 11.07 -7.58
CA GLY A 169 5.53 11.91 -6.75
C GLY A 169 5.21 11.30 -5.39
N VAL A 170 4.89 10.00 -5.36
CA VAL A 170 4.66 9.26 -4.10
C VAL A 170 5.90 9.25 -3.22
N VAL A 171 7.10 9.00 -3.77
CA VAL A 171 8.36 9.04 -3.00
C VAL A 171 8.61 10.44 -2.47
N GLY A 172 8.41 11.49 -3.30
CA GLY A 172 8.57 12.89 -2.89
C GLY A 172 7.62 13.27 -1.74
N MET A 173 6.31 12.97 -1.90
CA MET A 173 5.31 13.23 -0.85
C MET A 173 5.61 12.46 0.44
N THR A 174 6.04 11.20 0.34
CA THR A 174 6.41 10.38 1.50
C THR A 174 7.54 11.03 2.31
N ARG A 175 8.59 11.48 1.64
CA ARG A 175 9.74 12.12 2.30
C ARG A 175 9.39 13.45 2.96
N ALA A 176 8.56 14.26 2.31
CA ALA A 176 8.09 15.52 2.89
C ALA A 176 7.19 15.25 4.12
N ALA A 177 6.20 14.37 3.98
CA ALA A 177 5.30 14.01 5.07
C ALA A 177 6.05 13.37 6.27
N ALA A 178 7.15 12.66 6.04
CA ALA A 178 7.98 12.13 7.13
C ALA A 178 8.57 13.25 8.00
N LEU A 179 8.94 14.40 7.39
CA LEU A 179 9.41 15.57 8.12
C LEU A 179 8.26 16.26 8.87
N ASP A 180 7.09 16.39 8.23
CA ASP A 180 5.92 17.05 8.82
C ASP A 180 5.38 16.32 10.06
N TYR A 181 5.49 14.99 10.08
CA TYR A 181 4.87 14.17 11.13
C TYR A 181 5.84 13.57 12.16
N ALA A 182 7.15 13.84 12.02
CA ALA A 182 8.17 13.31 12.92
C ALA A 182 7.93 13.70 14.40
N GLU A 183 7.58 14.96 14.66
CA GLU A 183 7.31 15.46 16.01
C GLU A 183 6.09 14.82 16.69
N TYR A 184 5.18 14.23 15.89
CA TYR A 184 3.99 13.51 16.39
C TYR A 184 4.24 12.01 16.55
N GLY A 185 5.47 11.54 16.32
CA GLY A 185 5.82 10.12 16.40
C GLY A 185 5.19 9.26 15.30
N ILE A 186 4.69 9.86 14.21
CA ILE A 186 4.18 9.13 13.04
C ILE A 186 5.31 8.93 12.05
N THR A 187 5.61 7.67 11.74
CA THR A 187 6.59 7.35 10.68
C THR A 187 5.92 7.32 9.31
N VAL A 188 6.59 7.88 8.29
CA VAL A 188 6.09 7.84 6.91
C VAL A 188 7.16 7.25 6.01
N ASN A 189 6.87 6.11 5.39
CA ASN A 189 7.83 5.35 4.61
C ASN A 189 7.28 4.95 3.25
N ALA A 190 8.16 4.80 2.25
CA ALA A 190 7.82 4.23 0.96
C ALA A 190 8.49 2.87 0.77
N ILE A 191 7.70 1.89 0.33
CA ILE A 191 8.22 0.63 -0.21
C ILE A 191 8.29 0.81 -1.73
N CYS A 192 9.43 0.50 -2.32
CA CYS A 192 9.67 0.63 -3.75
C CYS A 192 9.95 -0.76 -4.38
N PRO A 193 8.92 -1.59 -4.62
CA PRO A 193 9.12 -2.91 -5.17
C PRO A 193 9.70 -2.84 -6.58
N GLY A 194 10.54 -3.82 -6.93
CA GLY A 194 10.85 -4.16 -8.30
C GLY A 194 9.74 -5.03 -8.92
N TYR A 195 10.11 -5.86 -9.91
CA TYR A 195 9.17 -6.83 -10.46
C TYR A 195 8.76 -7.84 -9.39
N THR A 196 7.46 -7.83 -9.06
CA THR A 196 6.86 -8.69 -8.03
C THR A 196 5.71 -9.48 -8.64
N LYS A 197 5.63 -10.77 -8.37
CA LYS A 197 4.61 -11.69 -8.91
C LYS A 197 3.21 -11.30 -8.46
N THR A 198 2.56 -10.46 -9.23
CA THR A 198 1.22 -9.95 -8.96
C THR A 198 0.40 -9.86 -10.24
N SER A 199 -0.90 -9.69 -10.10
CA SER A 199 -1.80 -9.45 -11.23
C SER A 199 -1.67 -8.06 -11.88
N ILE A 200 -0.69 -7.24 -11.49
CA ILE A 200 -0.44 -5.93 -12.13
C ILE A 200 0.02 -6.11 -13.58
N PHE A 201 0.61 -7.26 -13.91
CA PHE A 201 1.04 -7.59 -15.26
C PHE A 201 -0.10 -8.15 -16.14
N GLY A 202 -1.33 -8.32 -15.58
CA GLY A 202 -2.45 -8.88 -16.31
C GLY A 202 -2.15 -10.28 -16.86
N ASP A 203 -2.56 -10.50 -18.12
CA ASP A 203 -2.33 -11.74 -18.87
C ASP A 203 -1.01 -11.68 -19.66
N ALA A 204 0.05 -11.09 -19.10
CA ALA A 204 1.35 -11.01 -19.76
C ALA A 204 1.84 -12.42 -20.15
N PRO A 205 2.32 -12.61 -21.39
CA PRO A 205 2.79 -13.92 -21.84
C PRO A 205 4.00 -14.40 -21.03
N ALA A 206 4.19 -15.73 -20.95
CA ALA A 206 5.28 -16.34 -20.20
C ALA A 206 6.66 -15.74 -20.54
N ALA A 207 6.92 -15.48 -21.83
CA ALA A 207 8.15 -14.84 -22.27
C ALA A 207 8.39 -13.44 -21.65
N ALA A 208 7.33 -12.66 -21.39
CA ALA A 208 7.46 -11.38 -20.69
C ALA A 208 7.78 -11.59 -19.20
N MET A 209 7.18 -12.60 -18.57
CA MET A 209 7.48 -12.95 -17.17
C MET A 209 8.92 -13.44 -17.02
N ASP A 210 9.42 -14.25 -17.97
CA ASP A 210 10.81 -14.70 -18.01
C ASP A 210 11.78 -13.51 -18.20
N PHE A 211 11.41 -12.56 -19.07
CA PHE A 211 12.17 -11.32 -19.23
C PHE A 211 12.26 -10.54 -17.92
N PHE A 212 11.14 -10.30 -17.22
CA PHE A 212 11.13 -9.59 -15.94
C PHE A 212 11.98 -10.30 -14.88
N ALA A 213 11.92 -11.64 -14.83
CA ALA A 213 12.75 -12.42 -13.92
C ALA A 213 14.25 -12.29 -14.27
N SER A 214 14.61 -12.36 -15.55
CA SER A 214 16.00 -12.29 -16.01
C SER A 214 16.61 -10.89 -15.86
N ASP A 215 15.79 -9.84 -15.96
CA ASP A 215 16.20 -8.44 -15.78
C ASP A 215 16.50 -8.12 -14.29
N CYS A 216 15.88 -8.84 -13.36
CA CYS A 216 16.23 -8.74 -11.94
C CYS A 216 17.66 -9.24 -11.69
N PRO A 217 18.49 -8.51 -10.90
CA PRO A 217 19.81 -9.01 -10.50
C PRO A 217 19.77 -10.38 -9.81
N ALA A 218 18.72 -10.64 -9.01
CA ALA A 218 18.51 -11.92 -8.33
C ALA A 218 17.99 -13.04 -9.24
N LYS A 219 17.81 -12.76 -10.54
CA LYS A 219 17.31 -13.71 -11.56
C LYS A 219 15.95 -14.34 -11.22
N ARG A 220 15.17 -13.62 -10.43
CA ARG A 220 13.78 -13.95 -10.12
C ARG A 220 12.97 -12.69 -9.84
N MET A 221 11.68 -12.74 -10.04
CA MET A 221 10.76 -11.75 -9.50
C MET A 221 10.63 -11.93 -7.98
N GLY A 222 10.33 -10.84 -7.28
CA GLY A 222 9.98 -10.89 -5.86
C GLY A 222 8.61 -11.54 -5.65
N ASP A 223 8.38 -12.07 -4.44
CA ASP A 223 7.07 -12.53 -3.99
C ASP A 223 6.37 -11.42 -3.18
N PRO A 224 5.04 -11.29 -3.23
CA PRO A 224 4.29 -10.28 -2.46
C PRO A 224 4.60 -10.30 -0.96
N GLU A 225 4.88 -11.47 -0.42
CA GLU A 225 5.20 -11.72 0.99
C GLU A 225 6.51 -11.03 1.41
N GLU A 226 7.45 -10.84 0.49
CA GLU A 226 8.70 -10.10 0.76
C GLU A 226 8.40 -8.61 1.03
N CYS A 227 7.44 -8.02 0.29
CA CYS A 227 6.95 -6.67 0.55
C CYS A 227 6.15 -6.61 1.86
N ALA A 228 5.37 -7.64 2.17
CA ALA A 228 4.59 -7.72 3.40
C ALA A 228 5.47 -7.78 4.65
N ALA A 229 6.56 -8.54 4.61
CA ALA A 229 7.53 -8.59 5.71
C ALA A 229 8.18 -7.22 5.99
N LEU A 230 8.53 -6.46 4.93
CA LEU A 230 9.02 -5.10 5.07
C LEU A 230 7.94 -4.16 5.62
N ALA A 231 6.69 -4.28 5.16
CA ALA A 231 5.59 -3.47 5.68
C ALA A 231 5.37 -3.72 7.17
N LEU A 232 5.43 -4.98 7.64
CA LEU A 232 5.33 -5.32 9.05
C LEU A 232 6.47 -4.70 9.87
N PHE A 233 7.70 -4.77 9.37
CA PHE A 233 8.84 -4.12 10.02
C PHE A 233 8.62 -2.61 10.15
N LEU A 234 8.21 -1.94 9.08
CA LEU A 234 7.94 -0.49 9.06
C LEU A 234 6.76 -0.08 9.96
N ALA A 235 5.75 -0.95 10.14
CA ALA A 235 4.64 -0.72 11.06
C ALA A 235 5.00 -0.93 12.54
N SER A 236 6.14 -1.59 12.79
CA SER A 236 6.59 -1.91 14.14
C SER A 236 7.36 -0.75 14.79
N GLY A 237 7.50 -0.79 16.11
CA GLY A 237 8.32 0.16 16.86
C GLY A 237 9.83 0.03 16.59
N MET A 238 10.26 -0.94 15.77
CA MET A 238 11.68 -1.15 15.42
C MET A 238 12.14 -0.24 14.26
N ALA A 239 11.21 0.39 13.55
CA ALA A 239 11.47 1.29 12.43
C ALA A 239 11.35 2.79 12.81
N ARG A 240 11.58 3.13 14.08
CA ARG A 240 11.54 4.50 14.61
C ARG A 240 12.93 5.11 14.68
#